data_ca81101150cbe6e3e786e5c688be8a53
#
_entry.id   ca81101150cbe6e3e786e5c688be8a53
#
_cell.length_a   1.000
_cell.length_b   1.000
_cell.length_c   1.000
_cell.angle_alpha   90.00
_cell.angle_beta   90.00
_cell.angle_gamma   90.00
#
_symmetry.space_group_name_H-M   'P 1'
#
loop_
_entity.id
_entity.type
_entity.pdbx_description
1 polymer ?
#
loop_
_entity_poly.entity_id
_entity_poly.type
_entity_poly.pdbx_seq_one_letter_code
_entity_poly.pdbx_strand_id
1 'polypeptide(L)'
;MPNISSSELIAQFQTALRDGWGYIYGTSGEIWTQAQQNAASREQTKKYGQKWVGHRVADCSGLFAWAFRQLGGYCYHGSNTMFRRYSSASGSLSAGKRTDGEPLKPGTAVYKFNASEGYHHVGLYIGEGAVIEAKGTAYGVVTSKIGSGWTHWGELKGVDYAEKGEQIA
;
A
#
# COMPACT_ATOMS: atom_id res chain seq x y z
N MET A 1 -0.76 -19.03 12.72
CA MET A 1 -0.11 -17.86 12.26
C MET A 1 -0.38 -16.73 13.16
N PRO A 2 0.61 -16.09 13.67
CA PRO A 2 0.37 -14.94 14.50
C PRO A 2 -0.17 -13.83 13.62
N ASN A 3 -1.05 -13.05 14.17
CA ASN A 3 -1.57 -11.90 13.45
C ASN A 3 -0.62 -10.72 13.58
N ILE A 4 -0.61 -9.90 12.56
CA ILE A 4 0.13 -8.67 12.55
C ILE A 4 -0.82 -7.60 13.06
N SER A 5 -0.40 -6.74 13.97
CA SER A 5 -1.29 -5.65 14.40
C SER A 5 -1.33 -4.56 13.35
N SER A 6 -2.44 -3.85 13.27
CA SER A 6 -2.55 -2.73 12.32
C SER A 6 -1.51 -1.66 12.60
N SER A 7 -1.15 -1.43 13.85
CA SER A 7 -0.14 -0.43 14.17
C SER A 7 1.26 -0.86 13.73
N GLU A 8 1.57 -2.15 13.80
CA GLU A 8 2.85 -2.64 13.29
C GLU A 8 2.93 -2.48 11.78
N LEU A 9 1.84 -2.75 11.08
CA LEU A 9 1.80 -2.59 9.64
C LEU A 9 2.01 -1.12 9.26
N ILE A 10 1.32 -0.22 9.94
CA ILE A 10 1.47 1.22 9.71
C ILE A 10 2.91 1.66 9.95
N ALA A 11 3.55 1.14 11.00
CA ALA A 11 4.92 1.53 11.31
C ALA A 11 5.89 1.16 10.18
N GLN A 12 5.67 0.03 9.49
CA GLN A 12 6.52 -0.34 8.36
C GLN A 12 6.34 0.64 7.19
N PHE A 13 5.11 1.05 6.92
CA PHE A 13 4.85 2.03 5.87
C PHE A 13 5.46 3.39 6.23
N GLN A 14 5.40 3.77 7.50
CA GLN A 14 6.00 5.02 7.94
C GLN A 14 7.52 4.99 7.79
N THR A 15 8.14 3.82 7.98
CA THR A 15 9.57 3.67 7.75
C THR A 15 9.92 3.92 6.28
N ALA A 16 9.16 3.34 5.35
CA ALA A 16 9.40 3.53 3.94
C ALA A 16 9.23 5.01 3.54
N LEU A 17 8.21 5.66 4.10
CA LEU A 17 7.96 7.07 3.84
C LEU A 17 9.12 7.92 4.36
N ARG A 18 9.53 7.70 5.60
CA ARG A 18 10.59 8.47 6.21
C ARG A 18 11.91 8.30 5.49
N ASP A 19 12.18 7.07 5.03
CA ASP A 19 13.46 6.78 4.39
C ASP A 19 13.47 7.11 2.90
N GLY A 20 12.41 7.71 2.38
CA GLY A 20 12.41 8.21 1.01
C GLY A 20 12.42 7.15 -0.07
N TRP A 21 11.70 6.04 0.13
CA TRP A 21 11.67 4.97 -0.86
C TRP A 21 11.10 5.45 -2.19
N GLY A 22 11.64 4.90 -3.27
CA GLY A 22 11.14 5.17 -4.61
C GLY A 22 10.11 4.16 -5.06
N TYR A 23 9.66 4.34 -6.28
CA TYR A 23 8.69 3.44 -6.89
C TYR A 23 9.25 2.89 -8.19
N ILE A 24 9.29 1.57 -8.32
CA ILE A 24 9.58 0.90 -9.58
C ILE A 24 8.59 -0.26 -9.70
N TYR A 25 7.90 -0.35 -10.82
CA TYR A 25 6.92 -1.38 -11.04
C TYR A 25 7.56 -2.77 -10.88
N GLY A 26 6.90 -3.63 -10.15
CA GLY A 26 7.36 -5.00 -9.95
C GLY A 26 8.31 -5.21 -8.78
N THR A 27 8.59 -4.18 -8.00
CA THR A 27 9.53 -4.29 -6.89
C THR A 27 8.85 -4.34 -5.55
N SER A 28 9.53 -4.86 -4.54
CA SER A 28 8.98 -5.03 -3.20
C SER A 28 10.04 -4.86 -2.12
N GLY A 29 10.78 -3.78 -2.14
CA GLY A 29 11.70 -3.42 -1.06
C GLY A 29 13.17 -3.53 -1.39
N GLU A 30 13.52 -3.98 -2.59
CA GLU A 30 14.93 -4.13 -2.95
C GLU A 30 15.57 -2.77 -3.26
N ILE A 31 16.89 -2.73 -3.28
CA ILE A 31 17.61 -1.53 -3.68
C ILE A 31 17.71 -1.52 -5.21
N TRP A 32 17.30 -0.42 -5.83
CA TRP A 32 17.32 -0.31 -7.28
C TRP A 32 18.76 -0.03 -7.75
N THR A 33 19.24 -0.80 -8.71
CA THR A 33 20.62 -0.66 -9.16
C THR A 33 20.70 0.02 -10.52
N GLN A 34 21.87 0.57 -10.86
CA GLN A 34 22.06 1.20 -12.15
C GLN A 34 21.91 0.16 -13.29
N ALA A 35 22.37 -1.07 -13.06
CA ALA A 35 22.23 -2.11 -14.07
C ALA A 35 20.75 -2.41 -14.34
N GLN A 36 19.92 -2.45 -13.30
CA GLN A 36 18.49 -2.65 -13.47
C GLN A 36 17.86 -1.48 -14.19
N GLN A 37 18.28 -0.26 -13.87
CA GLN A 37 17.75 0.92 -14.54
C GLN A 37 18.11 0.91 -16.03
N ASN A 38 19.35 0.53 -16.34
CA ASN A 38 19.79 0.49 -17.72
C ASN A 38 19.02 -0.59 -18.53
N ALA A 39 18.57 -1.64 -17.87
CA ALA A 39 17.84 -2.71 -18.52
C ALA A 39 16.33 -2.50 -18.55
N ALA A 40 15.85 -1.38 -18.02
CA ALA A 40 14.41 -1.13 -17.89
C ALA A 40 13.73 -1.04 -19.25
N SER A 41 12.53 -1.61 -19.35
CA SER A 41 11.76 -1.54 -20.58
C SER A 41 10.47 -0.72 -20.43
N ARG A 42 9.95 -0.57 -19.21
CA ARG A 42 8.72 0.18 -19.03
C ARG A 42 8.98 1.67 -19.18
N GLU A 43 8.08 2.36 -19.89
CA GLU A 43 8.24 3.77 -20.16
C GLU A 43 8.43 4.60 -18.90
N GLN A 44 7.62 4.38 -17.88
CA GLN A 44 7.71 5.18 -16.66
C GLN A 44 9.03 4.94 -15.94
N THR A 45 9.50 3.69 -15.92
CA THR A 45 10.78 3.37 -15.31
C THR A 45 11.93 4.05 -16.07
N LYS A 46 11.88 4.02 -17.40
CA LYS A 46 12.92 4.65 -18.18
C LYS A 46 12.93 6.16 -17.93
N LYS A 47 11.76 6.76 -17.85
CA LYS A 47 11.66 8.21 -17.74
C LYS A 47 11.98 8.74 -16.35
N TYR A 48 11.54 8.05 -15.31
CA TYR A 48 11.62 8.58 -13.94
C TYR A 48 12.46 7.75 -12.98
N GLY A 49 12.89 6.56 -13.35
CA GLY A 49 13.51 5.62 -12.41
C GLY A 49 14.94 5.94 -12.01
N GLN A 50 15.66 6.70 -12.83
CA GLN A 50 17.09 6.94 -12.57
C GLN A 50 17.33 7.57 -11.19
N LYS A 51 16.46 8.43 -10.74
CA LYS A 51 16.65 9.06 -9.44
C LYS A 51 16.53 8.09 -8.28
N TRP A 52 15.96 6.91 -8.52
CA TRP A 52 15.79 5.93 -7.45
C TRP A 52 16.96 4.95 -7.34
N VAL A 53 17.93 5.02 -8.24
CA VAL A 53 19.11 4.16 -8.15
C VAL A 53 19.79 4.41 -6.81
N GLY A 54 20.04 3.34 -6.06
CA GLY A 54 20.60 3.41 -4.72
C GLY A 54 19.57 3.50 -3.60
N HIS A 55 18.29 3.68 -3.95
CA HIS A 55 17.22 3.73 -2.95
C HIS A 55 16.48 2.40 -2.92
N ARG A 56 15.82 2.11 -1.81
CA ARG A 56 14.86 1.01 -1.79
C ARG A 56 13.65 1.44 -2.59
N VAL A 57 13.05 0.50 -3.30
CA VAL A 57 11.90 0.76 -4.17
C VAL A 57 10.83 -0.29 -3.96
N ALA A 58 9.58 0.09 -4.23
CA ALA A 58 8.46 -0.83 -4.21
C ALA A 58 7.37 -0.26 -5.10
N ASP A 59 6.54 -1.13 -5.67
CA ASP A 59 5.31 -0.62 -6.29
C ASP A 59 4.19 -0.66 -5.26
N CYS A 60 2.97 -0.33 -5.65
CA CYS A 60 1.90 -0.11 -4.69
C CYS A 60 1.63 -1.33 -3.80
N SER A 61 1.48 -2.51 -4.39
CA SER A 61 1.24 -3.72 -3.62
C SER A 61 2.55 -4.34 -3.14
N GLY A 62 3.67 -4.03 -3.78
CA GLY A 62 4.98 -4.48 -3.34
C GLY A 62 5.36 -3.94 -1.97
N LEU A 63 4.90 -2.73 -1.64
CA LEU A 63 5.14 -2.18 -0.32
C LEU A 63 4.41 -3.00 0.74
N PHE A 64 3.19 -3.46 0.43
CA PHE A 64 2.46 -4.34 1.33
C PHE A 64 3.18 -5.68 1.47
N ALA A 65 3.63 -6.27 0.37
CA ALA A 65 4.33 -7.55 0.41
C ALA A 65 5.59 -7.45 1.29
N TRP A 66 6.34 -6.36 1.13
CA TRP A 66 7.53 -6.14 1.95
C TRP A 66 7.17 -5.99 3.41
N ALA A 67 6.18 -5.15 3.73
CA ALA A 67 5.82 -4.88 5.11
C ALA A 67 5.39 -6.16 5.83
N PHE A 68 4.59 -6.99 5.16
CA PHE A 68 4.15 -8.25 5.74
C PHE A 68 5.36 -9.19 5.98
N ARG A 69 6.30 -9.22 5.04
CA ARG A 69 7.49 -10.07 5.24
C ARG A 69 8.29 -9.63 6.45
N GLN A 70 8.41 -8.32 6.68
CA GLN A 70 9.13 -7.82 7.83
C GLN A 70 8.48 -8.26 9.14
N LEU A 71 7.18 -8.49 9.11
CA LEU A 71 6.42 -8.83 10.31
C LEU A 71 6.09 -10.33 10.39
N GLY A 72 6.71 -11.13 9.54
CA GLY A 72 6.53 -12.58 9.60
C GLY A 72 5.26 -13.10 8.94
N GLY A 73 4.58 -12.26 8.16
CA GLY A 73 3.35 -12.63 7.49
C GLY A 73 3.50 -12.67 5.98
N TYR A 74 2.38 -12.75 5.29
CA TYR A 74 2.36 -12.79 3.84
C TYR A 74 1.23 -11.96 3.27
N CYS A 75 1.52 -11.19 2.24
CA CYS A 75 0.52 -10.49 1.46
C CYS A 75 0.90 -10.62 0.00
N TYR A 76 -0.08 -10.93 -0.85
CA TYR A 76 0.18 -11.15 -2.26
C TYR A 76 0.65 -9.85 -2.93
N HIS A 77 1.62 -9.98 -3.83
CA HIS A 77 2.12 -8.80 -4.54
C HIS A 77 1.25 -8.60 -5.80
N GLY A 78 0.17 -7.90 -5.66
CA GLY A 78 -0.78 -7.61 -6.74
C GLY A 78 -2.08 -7.09 -6.17
N SER A 79 -2.44 -5.84 -6.49
CA SER A 79 -3.58 -5.16 -5.85
C SER A 79 -4.93 -5.80 -6.17
N ASN A 80 -5.12 -6.33 -7.38
CA ASN A 80 -6.37 -7.01 -7.73
C ASN A 80 -6.58 -8.24 -6.86
N THR A 81 -5.58 -9.09 -6.73
CA THR A 81 -5.66 -10.29 -5.92
C THR A 81 -5.75 -9.94 -4.45
N MET A 82 -5.05 -8.89 -4.00
CA MET A 82 -5.16 -8.44 -2.62
C MET A 82 -6.61 -8.16 -2.28
N PHE A 83 -7.29 -7.37 -3.09
CA PHE A 83 -8.67 -7.03 -2.79
C PHE A 83 -9.57 -8.26 -2.84
N ARG A 84 -9.44 -9.07 -3.88
CA ARG A 84 -10.36 -10.18 -4.12
C ARG A 84 -10.14 -11.36 -3.21
N ARG A 85 -8.91 -11.63 -2.81
CA ARG A 85 -8.59 -12.84 -2.08
C ARG A 85 -7.96 -12.64 -0.72
N TYR A 86 -7.43 -11.47 -0.44
CA TYR A 86 -6.73 -11.22 0.82
C TYR A 86 -7.45 -10.24 1.73
N SER A 87 -8.72 -9.92 1.43
CA SER A 87 -9.54 -9.11 2.32
C SER A 87 -10.35 -10.02 3.25
N SER A 88 -10.33 -9.74 4.54
CA SER A 88 -11.21 -10.41 5.49
C SER A 88 -12.57 -9.72 5.52
N ALA A 89 -12.62 -8.45 5.18
CA ALA A 89 -13.85 -7.68 4.99
C ALA A 89 -13.53 -6.60 3.96
N SER A 90 -14.48 -6.23 3.14
CA SER A 90 -14.24 -5.22 2.10
C SER A 90 -15.53 -4.53 1.70
N GLY A 91 -15.42 -3.42 1.03
CA GLY A 91 -16.55 -2.67 0.55
C GLY A 91 -16.13 -1.43 -0.21
N SER A 92 -17.07 -0.53 -0.47
CA SER A 92 -16.81 0.68 -1.24
C SER A 92 -16.62 1.89 -0.37
N LEU A 93 -16.02 2.91 -0.93
CA LEU A 93 -15.81 4.21 -0.30
C LEU A 93 -16.56 5.28 -1.12
N SER A 94 -17.02 6.30 -0.43
CA SER A 94 -17.59 7.48 -1.08
C SER A 94 -17.03 8.68 -0.33
N ALA A 95 -16.34 9.55 -1.03
CA ALA A 95 -15.71 10.74 -0.47
C ALA A 95 -14.85 10.39 0.75
N GLY A 96 -14.12 9.27 0.66
CA GLY A 96 -13.19 8.85 1.72
C GLY A 96 -13.83 8.14 2.89
N LYS A 97 -15.13 7.82 2.83
CA LYS A 97 -15.82 7.15 3.92
C LYS A 97 -16.43 5.84 3.45
N ARG A 98 -16.48 4.88 4.35
CA ARG A 98 -17.12 3.60 4.04
C ARG A 98 -18.59 3.81 3.79
N THR A 99 -19.11 3.18 2.72
CA THR A 99 -20.53 3.33 2.38
C THR A 99 -21.44 2.56 3.33
N ASP A 100 -20.89 1.68 4.15
CA ASP A 100 -21.70 0.95 5.12
C ASP A 100 -21.89 1.74 6.43
N GLY A 101 -21.31 2.93 6.52
CA GLY A 101 -21.50 3.78 7.71
C GLY A 101 -20.54 3.49 8.86
N GLU A 102 -19.72 2.44 8.74
CA GLU A 102 -18.75 2.12 9.79
C GLU A 102 -17.48 2.93 9.58
N PRO A 103 -16.70 3.16 10.63
CA PRO A 103 -15.47 3.93 10.47
C PRO A 103 -14.41 3.18 9.68
N LEU A 104 -13.62 3.89 8.89
CA LEU A 104 -12.49 3.32 8.19
C LEU A 104 -11.35 3.19 9.21
N LYS A 105 -10.94 1.97 9.50
CA LYS A 105 -9.95 1.74 10.55
C LYS A 105 -8.53 1.95 10.06
N PRO A 106 -7.64 2.53 10.85
CA PRO A 106 -6.24 2.61 10.47
C PRO A 106 -5.68 1.21 10.20
N GLY A 107 -4.85 1.09 9.19
CA GLY A 107 -4.31 -0.21 8.77
C GLY A 107 -5.13 -0.88 7.68
N THR A 108 -6.26 -0.27 7.28
CA THR A 108 -7.08 -0.79 6.19
C THR A 108 -6.43 -0.44 4.85
N ALA A 109 -6.43 -1.37 3.91
CA ALA A 109 -5.97 -1.10 2.56
C ALA A 109 -7.07 -0.36 1.82
N VAL A 110 -6.70 0.67 1.05
CA VAL A 110 -7.65 1.43 0.23
C VAL A 110 -7.23 1.32 -1.22
N TYR A 111 -8.21 1.24 -2.11
CA TYR A 111 -7.96 0.88 -3.50
C TYR A 111 -8.59 1.88 -4.46
N LYS A 112 -8.00 1.97 -5.65
CA LYS A 112 -8.61 2.70 -6.76
C LYS A 112 -9.04 1.67 -7.79
N PHE A 113 -10.32 1.71 -8.18
CA PHE A 113 -10.88 0.77 -9.13
C PHE A 113 -11.33 1.48 -10.39
N ASN A 114 -11.10 0.86 -11.54
CA ASN A 114 -11.78 1.26 -12.75
C ASN A 114 -12.16 0.00 -13.53
N ALA A 115 -13.08 0.14 -14.49
CA ALA A 115 -13.60 -1.03 -15.18
C ALA A 115 -12.57 -1.75 -16.06
N SER A 116 -11.61 -1.03 -16.59
CA SER A 116 -10.64 -1.64 -17.48
C SER A 116 -9.51 -2.35 -16.77
N GLU A 117 -9.08 -1.83 -15.62
CA GLU A 117 -7.94 -2.38 -14.91
C GLU A 117 -8.25 -3.01 -13.57
N GLY A 118 -9.47 -2.88 -13.11
CA GLY A 118 -9.87 -3.43 -11.80
C GLY A 118 -9.32 -2.60 -10.66
N TYR A 119 -8.92 -3.27 -9.61
CA TYR A 119 -8.36 -2.61 -8.42
C TYR A 119 -6.88 -2.36 -8.69
N HIS A 120 -6.61 -1.32 -9.49
CA HIS A 120 -5.30 -1.14 -10.10
C HIS A 120 -4.29 -0.41 -9.21
N HIS A 121 -4.71 0.11 -8.07
CA HIS A 121 -3.81 0.80 -7.16
C HIS A 121 -4.25 0.57 -5.72
N VAL A 122 -3.30 0.55 -4.79
CA VAL A 122 -3.58 0.32 -3.38
C VAL A 122 -2.68 1.20 -2.53
N GLY A 123 -3.21 1.68 -1.42
CA GLY A 123 -2.46 2.41 -0.40
C GLY A 123 -2.92 1.96 0.97
N LEU A 124 -2.25 2.41 2.02
CA LEU A 124 -2.58 2.06 3.38
C LEU A 124 -3.15 3.27 4.12
N TYR A 125 -4.38 3.15 4.61
CA TYR A 125 -4.98 4.20 5.42
C TYR A 125 -4.33 4.16 6.79
N ILE A 126 -3.79 5.27 7.25
CA ILE A 126 -3.07 5.30 8.52
C ILE A 126 -3.81 6.10 9.60
N GLY A 127 -5.05 6.49 9.33
CA GLY A 127 -5.85 7.27 10.27
C GLY A 127 -5.81 8.76 9.97
N GLU A 128 -6.73 9.48 10.57
CA GLU A 128 -6.79 10.94 10.46
C GLU A 128 -6.79 11.47 9.03
N GLY A 129 -7.43 10.74 8.16
CA GLY A 129 -7.59 11.16 6.77
C GLY A 129 -6.38 10.96 5.88
N ALA A 130 -5.36 10.25 6.35
CA ALA A 130 -4.10 10.11 5.59
C ALA A 130 -3.88 8.70 5.07
N VAL A 131 -3.28 8.61 3.88
CA VAL A 131 -2.91 7.37 3.24
C VAL A 131 -1.41 7.42 2.92
N ILE A 132 -0.68 6.34 3.18
CA ILE A 132 0.68 6.20 2.65
C ILE A 132 0.61 5.28 1.46
N GLU A 133 1.17 5.70 0.34
CA GLU A 133 1.12 4.92 -0.89
C GLU A 133 2.42 5.01 -1.68
N ALA A 134 2.80 3.91 -2.33
CA ALA A 134 3.85 3.95 -3.34
C ALA A 134 3.12 4.37 -4.61
N LYS A 135 3.21 5.68 -4.93
CA LYS A 135 2.29 6.32 -5.85
C LYS A 135 2.63 6.13 -7.31
N GLY A 136 3.86 6.14 -7.65
CA GLY A 136 4.30 5.99 -9.03
C GLY A 136 5.76 6.36 -9.17
N THR A 137 6.36 6.03 -10.33
CA THR A 137 7.80 6.21 -10.51
C THR A 137 8.23 7.66 -10.39
N ALA A 138 7.38 8.59 -10.78
CA ALA A 138 7.71 10.00 -10.66
C ALA A 138 7.70 10.49 -9.21
N TYR A 139 7.01 9.79 -8.31
CA TYR A 139 6.75 10.28 -6.96
C TYR A 139 7.37 9.49 -5.82
N GLY A 140 7.45 8.16 -5.93
CA GLY A 140 7.91 7.31 -4.83
C GLY A 140 6.83 7.08 -3.77
N VAL A 141 7.25 6.82 -2.55
CA VAL A 141 6.36 6.61 -1.42
C VAL A 141 6.00 7.96 -0.82
N VAL A 142 4.71 8.25 -0.76
CA VAL A 142 4.22 9.57 -0.33
C VAL A 142 3.00 9.44 0.56
N THR A 143 2.63 10.53 1.21
CA THR A 143 1.40 10.63 1.98
C THR A 143 0.37 11.35 1.12
N SER A 144 -0.86 10.86 1.12
CA SER A 144 -1.97 11.45 0.39
C SER A 144 -3.18 11.55 1.30
N LYS A 145 -4.18 12.31 0.92
CA LYS A 145 -5.43 12.38 1.68
C LYS A 145 -6.40 11.34 1.18
N ILE A 146 -7.15 10.75 2.11
CA ILE A 146 -8.24 9.87 1.73
C ILE A 146 -9.33 10.79 1.17
N GLY A 147 -9.90 10.46 0.07
CA GLY A 147 -10.91 11.31 -0.56
C GLY A 147 -11.53 10.60 -1.74
N SER A 148 -12.13 11.37 -2.66
CA SER A 148 -12.92 10.80 -3.72
C SER A 148 -12.14 9.93 -4.71
N GLY A 149 -10.84 10.03 -4.75
CA GLY A 149 -10.05 9.19 -5.64
C GLY A 149 -9.96 7.73 -5.19
N TRP A 150 -10.22 7.46 -3.92
CA TRP A 150 -10.16 6.10 -3.40
C TRP A 150 -11.58 5.51 -3.43
N THR A 151 -11.75 4.35 -4.05
CA THR A 151 -13.09 3.81 -4.34
C THR A 151 -13.50 2.63 -3.48
N HIS A 152 -12.54 1.89 -2.94
CA HIS A 152 -12.82 0.68 -2.16
C HIS A 152 -11.87 0.54 -0.97
N TRP A 153 -12.28 -0.26 0.01
CA TRP A 153 -11.47 -0.54 1.19
C TRP A 153 -11.44 -2.05 1.43
N GLY A 154 -10.38 -2.53 2.04
CA GLY A 154 -10.31 -3.94 2.46
C GLY A 154 -9.50 -4.05 3.73
N GLU A 155 -10.08 -4.72 4.73
CA GLU A 155 -9.32 -5.12 5.90
C GLU A 155 -8.58 -6.38 5.50
N LEU A 156 -7.29 -6.45 5.79
CA LEU A 156 -6.46 -7.50 5.26
C LEU A 156 -6.44 -8.75 6.13
N LYS A 157 -6.44 -9.91 5.49
CA LYS A 157 -6.30 -11.16 6.22
C LYS A 157 -4.96 -11.16 6.95
N GLY A 158 -4.96 -11.67 8.17
CA GLY A 158 -3.74 -11.73 8.97
C GLY A 158 -3.44 -10.46 9.74
N VAL A 159 -4.25 -9.43 9.61
CA VAL A 159 -4.08 -8.19 10.36
C VAL A 159 -5.15 -8.11 11.44
N ASP A 160 -4.70 -7.75 12.64
CA ASP A 160 -5.60 -7.63 13.78
C ASP A 160 -5.99 -6.18 13.95
N TYR A 161 -7.26 -5.89 13.68
CA TYR A 161 -7.80 -4.54 13.82
C TYR A 161 -8.54 -4.35 15.14
N ALA A 162 -8.78 -5.44 15.84
CA ALA A 162 -9.54 -5.35 17.05
C ALA A 162 -8.91 -4.56 18.15
N GLU A 163 -7.60 -4.62 18.22
CA GLU A 163 -6.99 -3.93 19.25
C GLU A 163 -7.19 -2.49 19.16
N LYS A 164 -7.65 -2.04 18.11
CA LYS A 164 -7.83 -0.68 17.96
C LYS A 164 -8.81 -0.24 18.93
N GLY A 165 -9.78 -0.96 19.10
CA GLY A 165 -10.83 -0.54 19.91
C GLY A 165 -10.40 -0.43 21.27
N GLU A 166 -9.56 -1.26 21.61
CA GLU A 166 -9.26 -1.29 22.89
C GLU A 166 -8.46 -0.22 23.25
N GLN A 167 -7.86 0.29 22.42
CA GLN A 167 -7.06 1.25 22.76
C GLN A 167 -7.70 2.30 23.36
N ILE A 168 -8.77 2.42 23.14
CA ILE A 168 -9.40 3.44 23.51
C ILE A 168 -9.67 3.34 24.81
N ALA A 169 -9.58 2.42 25.29
CA ALA A 169 -10.02 2.25 26.62
C ALA A 169 -9.21 3.03 27.58
#